data_21bbee3f97eff6a015a1c2c12dfa78a8
#
_entry.id   21bbee3f97eff6a015a1c2c12dfa78a8
#
_cell.length_a   1.000
_cell.length_b   1.000
_cell.length_c   1.000
_cell.angle_alpha   90.00
_cell.angle_beta   90.00
_cell.angle_gamma   90.00
#
_symmetry.space_group_name_H-M   'P 1'
#
loop_
_entity.id
_entity.type
_entity.pdbx_description
1 polymer ?
#
loop_
_entity_poly.entity_id
_entity_poly.type
_entity_poly.pdbx_seq_one_letter_code
_entity_poly.pdbx_strand_id
1 'polypeptide(L)'
;MSSKMIRVQRLHSILISGLNLSCKTRHRSSHNTQLFRFQFDPSAKLGLDIASCLLTRAPNGQNAEGKTKYVIRPYTPISDPDAKGYFDLMIKVYPEGKMSQHFASLKPGDVVEVKGPIEKLRYKPNMKKHIGMIAGGTGITPMLQVIEAILKNPDDNTQVSLLYANVSPDDILLKKKLDVLAASHPNLKIFYTVDNPTNDWTGGKGYISKDMAVKGLPEPGDDTLILVCGPPGMMKQISGDKAKDYSQGELTGILKELGYTESMVYKF
;
A
#
# COMPACT_ATOMS: atom_id res chain seq x y z
N MET A 1 22.51 -17.71 -22.16
CA MET A 1 23.16 -16.66 -21.38
C MET A 1 22.32 -16.44 -20.12
N SER A 2 22.87 -16.87 -18.99
CA SER A 2 22.16 -16.96 -17.71
C SER A 2 21.85 -15.58 -17.15
N SER A 3 20.56 -15.25 -17.05
CA SER A 3 20.07 -14.06 -16.33
C SER A 3 20.44 -14.24 -14.86
N LYS A 4 21.48 -13.55 -14.39
CA LYS A 4 21.78 -13.43 -12.98
C LYS A 4 20.65 -12.62 -12.31
N MET A 5 19.62 -13.33 -11.81
CA MET A 5 18.78 -12.78 -10.76
C MET A 5 19.68 -12.49 -9.57
N ILE A 6 19.89 -11.21 -9.27
CA ILE A 6 20.34 -10.83 -7.94
C ILE A 6 19.14 -11.15 -7.04
N ARG A 7 19.05 -12.42 -6.58
CA ARG A 7 18.33 -12.73 -5.36
C ARG A 7 19.01 -11.88 -4.30
N VAL A 8 18.36 -10.81 -3.88
CA VAL A 8 18.65 -10.24 -2.57
C VAL A 8 18.38 -11.40 -1.63
N GLN A 9 19.46 -12.05 -1.18
CA GLN A 9 19.39 -13.20 -0.31
C GLN A 9 18.43 -12.86 0.82
N ARG A 10 17.56 -13.82 1.17
CA ARG A 10 16.73 -13.75 2.38
C ARG A 10 17.66 -13.51 3.57
N LEU A 11 17.85 -12.25 3.90
CA LEU A 11 18.67 -11.82 5.01
C LEU A 11 17.82 -11.80 6.26
N HIS A 12 17.77 -12.93 6.95
CA HIS A 12 17.17 -13.08 8.28
C HIS A 12 17.88 -12.29 9.37
N SER A 13 18.93 -11.54 9.05
CA SER A 13 19.72 -10.85 10.08
C SER A 13 20.58 -9.72 9.53
N ILE A 14 20.02 -8.67 8.93
CA ILE A 14 20.82 -7.45 8.71
C ILE A 14 19.91 -6.22 8.83
N LEU A 15 19.72 -5.76 10.04
CA LEU A 15 19.29 -4.39 10.35
C LEU A 15 20.44 -3.36 10.15
N ILE A 16 21.56 -3.73 9.54
CA ILE A 16 22.79 -2.93 9.56
C ILE A 16 23.34 -2.61 8.16
N SER A 17 22.88 -3.23 7.10
CA SER A 17 23.26 -2.83 5.73
C SER A 17 22.03 -2.63 4.87
N GLY A 18 21.35 -1.49 5.06
CA GLY A 18 20.35 -1.03 4.11
C GLY A 18 21.02 -0.76 2.76
N LEU A 19 20.36 -1.11 1.66
CA LEU A 19 20.78 -0.63 0.35
C LEU A 19 20.61 0.89 0.35
N ASN A 20 21.67 1.58 0.04
CA ASN A 20 21.66 3.02 -0.19
C ASN A 20 21.15 3.26 -1.60
N LEU A 21 19.92 3.74 -1.76
CA LEU A 21 19.30 3.95 -3.05
C LEU A 21 19.20 5.45 -3.35
N SER A 22 19.68 5.83 -4.52
CA SER A 22 19.65 7.22 -4.94
C SER A 22 18.29 7.64 -5.46
N CYS A 23 17.77 8.75 -4.92
CA CYS A 23 16.60 9.43 -5.45
C CYS A 23 16.95 10.04 -6.82
N LYS A 24 16.29 9.57 -7.90
CA LYS A 24 16.53 10.13 -9.24
C LYS A 24 15.62 11.29 -9.56
N THR A 25 14.32 11.09 -9.34
CA THR A 25 13.30 12.10 -9.66
C THR A 25 12.27 12.18 -8.56
N ARG A 26 11.70 13.37 -8.44
CA ARG A 26 10.60 13.69 -7.53
C ARG A 26 9.57 14.49 -8.31
N HIS A 27 8.34 14.00 -8.35
CA HIS A 27 7.23 14.65 -9.01
C HIS A 27 6.07 14.87 -8.05
N ARG A 28 5.43 16.02 -8.13
CA ARG A 28 4.21 16.30 -7.37
C ARG A 28 3.05 15.53 -7.99
N SER A 29 2.38 14.68 -7.22
CA SER A 29 1.23 13.88 -7.64
C SER A 29 -0.11 14.53 -7.24
N SER A 30 -0.14 15.17 -6.05
CA SER A 30 -1.24 16.01 -5.58
C SER A 30 -0.68 17.16 -4.73
N HIS A 31 -1.55 17.96 -4.11
CA HIS A 31 -1.12 19.08 -3.26
C HIS A 31 -0.22 18.65 -2.09
N ASN A 32 -0.36 17.43 -1.60
CA ASN A 32 0.38 16.87 -0.45
C ASN A 32 1.05 15.51 -0.73
N THR A 33 1.02 15.01 -1.96
CA THR A 33 1.59 13.70 -2.32
C THR A 33 2.62 13.83 -3.42
N GLN A 34 3.71 13.11 -3.28
CA GLN A 34 4.83 13.11 -4.21
C GLN A 34 5.17 11.69 -4.64
N LEU A 35 5.59 11.57 -5.89
CA LEU A 35 6.14 10.35 -6.48
C LEU A 35 7.66 10.46 -6.48
N PHE A 36 8.33 9.50 -5.85
CA PHE A 36 9.78 9.39 -5.80
C PHE A 36 10.23 8.17 -6.60
N ARG A 37 11.14 8.37 -7.55
CA ARG A 37 11.82 7.27 -8.24
C ARG A 37 13.20 7.07 -7.67
N PHE A 38 13.48 5.85 -7.23
CA PHE A 38 14.78 5.40 -6.76
C PHE A 38 15.41 4.48 -7.80
N GLN A 39 16.72 4.60 -7.97
CA GLN A 39 17.47 3.80 -8.92
C GLN A 39 18.44 2.85 -8.21
N PHE A 40 18.67 1.72 -8.85
CA PHE A 40 19.64 0.72 -8.51
C PHE A 40 20.29 0.18 -9.81
N ASP A 41 20.97 -0.98 -9.78
CA ASP A 41 21.57 -1.59 -10.97
C ASP A 41 20.55 -1.70 -12.12
N PRO A 42 20.81 -1.07 -13.31
CA PRO A 42 19.86 -1.06 -14.43
C PRO A 42 19.49 -2.45 -14.96
N SER A 43 20.30 -3.47 -14.71
CA SER A 43 20.04 -4.85 -15.13
C SER A 43 19.21 -5.64 -14.12
N ALA A 44 19.13 -5.17 -12.88
CA ALA A 44 18.47 -5.87 -11.77
C ALA A 44 16.98 -5.53 -11.67
N LYS A 45 16.20 -6.46 -11.10
CA LYS A 45 14.82 -6.24 -10.64
C LYS A 45 14.82 -6.15 -9.12
N LEU A 46 13.86 -5.43 -8.55
CA LEU A 46 13.73 -5.30 -7.10
C LEU A 46 13.36 -6.63 -6.42
N GLY A 47 12.76 -7.56 -7.16
CA GLY A 47 12.38 -8.89 -6.66
C GLY A 47 11.24 -8.84 -5.64
N LEU A 48 10.32 -7.88 -5.80
CA LEU A 48 9.12 -7.79 -4.98
C LEU A 48 8.17 -8.93 -5.29
N ASP A 49 7.82 -9.69 -4.27
CA ASP A 49 6.63 -10.52 -4.31
C ASP A 49 5.38 -9.63 -4.19
N ILE A 50 4.25 -10.11 -4.70
CA ILE A 50 2.97 -9.40 -4.61
C ILE A 50 2.63 -9.15 -3.14
N ALA A 51 2.11 -7.96 -2.85
CA ALA A 51 1.79 -7.52 -1.49
C ALA A 51 3.01 -7.48 -0.55
N SER A 52 4.16 -7.06 -1.07
CA SER A 52 5.38 -6.82 -0.31
C SER A 52 5.68 -5.34 -0.15
N CYS A 53 6.39 -4.98 0.90
CA CYS A 53 6.83 -3.61 1.13
C CYS A 53 8.34 -3.51 1.33
N LEU A 54 8.83 -2.29 1.30
CA LEU A 54 10.18 -1.90 1.67
C LEU A 54 10.14 -1.17 3.01
N LEU A 55 11.05 -1.47 3.92
CA LEU A 55 11.29 -0.65 5.10
C LEU A 55 12.29 0.44 4.74
N THR A 56 11.93 1.68 4.95
CA THR A 56 12.83 2.83 4.80
C THR A 56 13.24 3.35 6.17
N ARG A 57 14.49 3.80 6.28
CA ARG A 57 15.07 4.32 7.52
C ARG A 57 15.67 5.71 7.28
N ALA A 58 15.40 6.63 8.21
CA ALA A 58 16.01 7.96 8.22
C ALA A 58 16.44 8.37 9.64
N PRO A 59 17.51 9.17 9.80
CA PRO A 59 17.88 9.75 11.08
C PRO A 59 16.75 10.65 11.63
N ASN A 60 16.55 10.59 12.95
CA ASN A 60 15.52 11.38 13.63
C ASN A 60 16.01 11.84 15.02
N GLY A 61 17.02 12.69 15.02
CA GLY A 61 17.65 13.22 16.25
C GLY A 61 18.58 12.22 16.95
N GLN A 62 18.90 12.52 18.20
CA GLN A 62 19.77 11.70 19.05
C GLN A 62 19.04 11.32 20.34
N ASN A 63 19.49 10.24 21.00
CA ASN A 63 19.06 9.91 22.35
C ASN A 63 19.90 10.66 23.40
N ALA A 64 19.60 10.47 24.68
CA ALA A 64 20.33 11.10 25.79
C ALA A 64 21.83 10.76 25.83
N GLU A 65 22.23 9.63 25.21
CA GLU A 65 23.61 9.15 25.12
C GLU A 65 24.32 9.63 23.84
N GLY A 66 23.72 10.55 23.05
CA GLY A 66 24.27 11.05 21.80
C GLY A 66 24.18 10.09 20.60
N LYS A 67 23.57 8.92 20.75
CA LYS A 67 23.37 7.95 19.65
C LYS A 67 22.23 8.39 18.74
N THR A 68 22.43 8.27 17.44
CA THR A 68 21.41 8.60 16.44
C THR A 68 20.16 7.72 16.63
N LYS A 69 19.01 8.37 16.77
CA LYS A 69 17.69 7.72 16.66
C LYS A 69 17.29 7.65 15.21
N TYR A 70 16.49 6.63 14.88
CA TYR A 70 15.96 6.45 13.54
C TYR A 70 14.45 6.35 13.54
N VAL A 71 13.84 6.88 12.49
CA VAL A 71 12.46 6.56 12.12
C VAL A 71 12.49 5.50 11.04
N ILE A 72 11.65 4.46 11.18
CA ILE A 72 11.51 3.38 10.20
C ILE A 72 10.04 3.29 9.80
N ARG A 73 9.76 3.26 8.50
CA ARG A 73 8.40 3.11 7.99
C ARG A 73 8.36 2.18 6.78
N PRO A 74 7.30 1.34 6.67
CA PRO A 74 7.06 0.55 5.49
C PRO A 74 6.46 1.42 4.37
N TYR A 75 6.91 1.18 3.15
CA TYR A 75 6.31 1.74 1.93
C TYR A 75 6.19 0.65 0.87
N THR A 76 5.06 0.64 0.19
CA THR A 76 4.78 -0.31 -0.89
C THR A 76 5.07 0.37 -2.23
N PRO A 77 6.04 -0.14 -3.02
CA PRO A 77 6.28 0.36 -4.37
C PRO A 77 5.05 0.23 -5.26
N ILE A 78 4.87 1.23 -6.13
CA ILE A 78 3.77 1.27 -7.12
C ILE A 78 4.24 1.06 -8.56
N SER A 79 5.56 0.94 -8.77
CA SER A 79 6.14 0.52 -10.04
C SER A 79 5.88 -0.95 -10.30
N ASP A 80 5.94 -1.34 -11.58
CA ASP A 80 5.86 -2.74 -11.98
C ASP A 80 6.91 -3.57 -11.20
N PRO A 81 6.56 -4.71 -10.58
CA PRO A 81 7.51 -5.58 -9.90
C PRO A 81 8.64 -6.07 -10.80
N ASP A 82 8.37 -6.15 -12.12
CA ASP A 82 9.33 -6.53 -13.15
C ASP A 82 10.17 -5.37 -13.67
N ALA A 83 9.93 -4.13 -13.21
CA ALA A 83 10.73 -2.98 -13.61
C ALA A 83 12.21 -3.20 -13.27
N LYS A 84 13.09 -2.86 -14.22
CA LYS A 84 14.54 -2.98 -14.06
C LYS A 84 15.16 -1.63 -13.73
N GLY A 85 16.07 -1.64 -12.77
CA GLY A 85 16.88 -0.50 -12.40
C GLY A 85 16.20 0.59 -11.61
N TYR A 86 14.91 0.48 -11.31
CA TYR A 86 14.20 1.47 -10.51
C TYR A 86 12.97 0.91 -9.81
N PHE A 87 12.50 1.65 -8.80
CA PHE A 87 11.15 1.52 -8.26
C PHE A 87 10.61 2.89 -7.87
N ASP A 88 9.29 2.98 -7.79
CA ASP A 88 8.55 4.21 -7.46
C ASP A 88 7.83 4.07 -6.13
N LEU A 89 7.97 5.08 -5.27
CA LEU A 89 7.21 5.25 -4.04
C LEU A 89 6.29 6.45 -4.16
N MET A 90 5.02 6.27 -3.80
CA MET A 90 4.06 7.36 -3.66
C MET A 90 3.92 7.70 -2.18
N ILE A 91 4.27 8.92 -1.81
CA ILE A 91 4.39 9.33 -0.41
C ILE A 91 3.55 10.58 -0.16
N LYS A 92 2.56 10.44 0.72
CA LYS A 92 1.81 11.59 1.25
C LYS A 92 2.63 12.25 2.35
N VAL A 93 2.83 13.55 2.22
CA VAL A 93 3.63 14.35 3.16
C VAL A 93 2.70 14.91 4.23
N TYR A 94 2.94 14.51 5.47
CA TYR A 94 2.21 15.00 6.63
C TYR A 94 3.04 16.04 7.38
N PRO A 95 2.45 17.14 7.90
CA PRO A 95 3.18 18.16 8.65
C PRO A 95 4.02 17.58 9.82
N GLU A 96 3.45 16.65 10.58
CA GLU A 96 4.10 16.00 11.72
C GLU A 96 4.74 14.65 11.40
N GLY A 97 4.73 14.27 10.13
CA GLY A 97 5.19 12.97 9.66
C GLY A 97 6.71 12.91 9.50
N LYS A 98 7.45 12.49 10.51
CA LYS A 98 8.93 12.47 10.51
C LYS A 98 9.54 11.86 9.25
N MET A 99 9.05 10.67 8.83
CA MET A 99 9.57 10.01 7.64
C MET A 99 9.11 10.69 6.35
N SER A 100 7.85 11.14 6.28
CA SER A 100 7.34 11.83 5.09
C SER A 100 7.98 13.21 4.91
N GLN A 101 8.34 13.92 5.98
CA GLN A 101 9.12 15.16 5.93
C GLN A 101 10.56 14.89 5.47
N HIS A 102 11.19 13.79 5.91
CA HIS A 102 12.48 13.39 5.38
C HIS A 102 12.42 13.18 3.87
N PHE A 103 11.43 12.43 3.36
CA PHE A 103 11.24 12.28 1.91
C PHE A 103 11.02 13.64 1.22
N ALA A 104 10.22 14.52 1.80
CA ALA A 104 9.95 15.85 1.24
C ALA A 104 11.22 16.74 1.15
N SER A 105 12.23 16.48 1.96
CA SER A 105 13.51 17.20 1.92
C SER A 105 14.50 16.66 0.88
N LEU A 106 14.28 15.43 0.36
CA LEU A 106 15.20 14.81 -0.58
C LEU A 106 15.30 15.57 -1.89
N LYS A 107 16.52 15.65 -2.41
CA LYS A 107 16.84 16.15 -3.74
C LYS A 107 17.32 15.01 -4.63
N PRO A 108 17.28 15.16 -5.96
CA PRO A 108 17.94 14.20 -6.85
C PRO A 108 19.40 13.99 -6.46
N GLY A 109 19.80 12.74 -6.32
CA GLY A 109 21.12 12.32 -5.83
C GLY A 109 21.18 11.97 -4.34
N ASP A 110 20.23 12.44 -3.53
CA ASP A 110 20.16 12.06 -2.11
C ASP A 110 19.83 10.56 -1.95
N VAL A 111 20.31 10.00 -0.86
CA VAL A 111 20.26 8.56 -0.60
C VAL A 111 19.29 8.24 0.53
N VAL A 112 18.51 7.18 0.35
CA VAL A 112 17.64 6.60 1.38
C VAL A 112 18.07 5.18 1.69
N GLU A 113 18.15 4.84 2.97
CA GLU A 113 18.35 3.47 3.40
C GLU A 113 17.07 2.67 3.27
N VAL A 114 17.16 1.54 2.57
CA VAL A 114 16.02 0.68 2.28
C VAL A 114 16.36 -0.77 2.61
N LYS A 115 15.45 -1.47 3.27
CA LYS A 115 15.52 -2.92 3.53
C LYS A 115 14.30 -3.60 2.96
N GLY A 116 14.47 -4.73 2.32
CA GLY A 116 13.38 -5.55 1.78
C GLY A 116 13.82 -6.35 0.57
N PRO A 117 12.89 -6.95 -0.15
CA PRO A 117 11.42 -6.94 0.10
C PRO A 117 11.01 -7.60 1.41
N ILE A 118 9.96 -7.08 2.05
CA ILE A 118 9.31 -7.68 3.21
C ILE A 118 7.94 -8.19 2.75
N GLU A 119 7.79 -9.50 2.65
CA GLU A 119 6.51 -10.15 2.35
C GLU A 119 5.48 -9.81 3.44
N LYS A 120 4.27 -9.41 3.02
CA LYS A 120 3.14 -9.11 3.90
C LYS A 120 2.05 -10.15 3.75
N LEU A 121 1.44 -10.23 2.59
CA LEU A 121 0.44 -11.22 2.25
C LEU A 121 1.02 -12.17 1.20
N ARG A 122 0.99 -13.47 1.46
CA ARG A 122 1.39 -14.47 0.47
C ARG A 122 0.26 -14.68 -0.54
N TYR A 123 0.20 -13.80 -1.54
CA TYR A 123 -0.78 -13.89 -2.59
C TYR A 123 -0.48 -15.06 -3.54
N LYS A 124 -1.54 -15.76 -3.96
CA LYS A 124 -1.50 -16.76 -5.04
C LYS A 124 -2.71 -16.56 -5.96
N PRO A 125 -2.58 -16.75 -7.28
CA PRO A 125 -3.71 -16.69 -8.19
C PRO A 125 -4.85 -17.61 -7.75
N ASN A 126 -6.09 -17.11 -7.84
CA ASN A 126 -7.30 -17.81 -7.43
C ASN A 126 -7.33 -18.31 -5.97
N MET A 127 -6.53 -17.71 -5.07
CA MET A 127 -6.53 -18.12 -3.64
C MET A 127 -7.88 -17.88 -2.97
N LYS A 128 -8.70 -16.99 -3.50
CA LYS A 128 -10.06 -16.68 -3.11
C LYS A 128 -10.89 -16.32 -4.34
N LYS A 129 -12.17 -16.62 -4.32
CA LYS A 129 -13.07 -16.23 -5.42
C LYS A 129 -13.30 -14.73 -5.46
N HIS A 130 -13.35 -14.08 -4.28
CA HIS A 130 -13.57 -12.65 -4.19
C HIS A 130 -12.67 -12.01 -3.15
N ILE A 131 -11.93 -10.99 -3.54
CA ILE A 131 -11.12 -10.16 -2.66
C ILE A 131 -11.77 -8.77 -2.56
N GLY A 132 -12.29 -8.46 -1.36
CA GLY A 132 -12.71 -7.12 -1.00
C GLY A 132 -11.53 -6.30 -0.50
N MET A 133 -11.46 -5.03 -0.85
CA MET A 133 -10.38 -4.14 -0.45
C MET A 133 -10.94 -2.86 0.14
N ILE A 134 -10.40 -2.44 1.28
CA ILE A 134 -10.71 -1.15 1.92
C ILE A 134 -9.42 -0.37 2.02
N ALA A 135 -9.34 0.74 1.29
CA ALA A 135 -8.17 1.60 1.24
C ALA A 135 -8.49 3.01 1.74
N GLY A 136 -7.57 3.63 2.49
CA GLY A 136 -7.61 5.04 2.85
C GLY A 136 -6.34 5.76 2.41
N GLY A 137 -6.46 6.80 1.58
CA GLY A 137 -5.32 7.58 1.10
C GLY A 137 -4.22 6.73 0.48
N THR A 138 -3.00 6.79 1.03
CA THR A 138 -1.86 5.97 0.55
C THR A 138 -1.99 4.46 0.81
N GLY A 139 -3.00 4.03 1.58
CA GLY A 139 -3.34 2.62 1.74
C GLY A 139 -3.75 1.93 0.44
N ILE A 140 -3.93 2.69 -0.64
CA ILE A 140 -4.14 2.16 -1.99
C ILE A 140 -2.91 1.41 -2.54
N THR A 141 -1.70 1.71 -2.08
CA THR A 141 -0.48 1.17 -2.69
C THR A 141 -0.34 -0.36 -2.58
N PRO A 142 -0.59 -1.03 -1.43
CA PRO A 142 -0.63 -2.48 -1.40
C PRO A 142 -1.81 -3.07 -2.16
N MET A 143 -2.97 -2.38 -2.20
CA MET A 143 -4.12 -2.83 -2.98
C MET A 143 -3.80 -2.85 -4.47
N LEU A 144 -3.12 -1.80 -4.98
CA LEU A 144 -2.72 -1.71 -6.39
C LEU A 144 -1.83 -2.90 -6.80
N GLN A 145 -0.88 -3.31 -5.96
CA GLN A 145 -0.03 -4.48 -6.27
C GLN A 145 -0.87 -5.75 -6.47
N VAL A 146 -1.86 -5.99 -5.60
CA VAL A 146 -2.74 -7.17 -5.70
C VAL A 146 -3.68 -7.04 -6.90
N ILE A 147 -4.29 -5.87 -7.11
CA ILE A 147 -5.14 -5.60 -8.28
C ILE A 147 -4.39 -5.88 -9.57
N GLU A 148 -3.21 -5.29 -9.75
CA GLU A 148 -2.43 -5.47 -10.98
C GLU A 148 -1.98 -6.91 -11.19
N ALA A 149 -1.65 -7.62 -10.11
CA ALA A 149 -1.28 -9.03 -10.20
C ALA A 149 -2.44 -9.90 -10.69
N ILE A 150 -3.66 -9.67 -10.17
CA ILE A 150 -4.87 -10.35 -10.61
C ILE A 150 -5.16 -10.03 -12.08
N LEU A 151 -5.19 -8.75 -12.44
CA LEU A 151 -5.62 -8.32 -13.77
C LEU A 151 -4.61 -8.64 -14.88
N LYS A 152 -3.32 -8.76 -14.56
CA LYS A 152 -2.27 -9.15 -15.51
C LYS A 152 -2.22 -10.66 -15.78
N ASN A 153 -2.80 -11.47 -14.92
CA ASN A 153 -2.79 -12.92 -15.06
C ASN A 153 -4.13 -13.40 -15.67
N PRO A 154 -4.17 -13.84 -16.92
CA PRO A 154 -5.41 -14.30 -17.57
C PRO A 154 -6.03 -15.54 -16.91
N ASP A 155 -5.25 -16.30 -16.14
CA ASP A 155 -5.71 -17.50 -15.43
C ASP A 155 -6.26 -17.18 -14.03
N ASP A 156 -6.17 -15.91 -13.60
CA ASP A 156 -6.67 -15.47 -12.30
C ASP A 156 -8.07 -14.88 -12.42
N ASN A 157 -9.08 -15.66 -12.01
CA ASN A 157 -10.49 -15.30 -12.11
C ASN A 157 -11.04 -14.58 -10.88
N THR A 158 -10.16 -14.16 -9.97
CA THR A 158 -10.54 -13.48 -8.72
C THR A 158 -11.35 -12.21 -9.02
N GLN A 159 -12.52 -12.10 -8.40
CA GLN A 159 -13.29 -10.85 -8.41
C GLN A 159 -12.70 -9.88 -7.38
N VAL A 160 -12.64 -8.60 -7.71
CA VAL A 160 -12.10 -7.57 -6.84
C VAL A 160 -13.11 -6.45 -6.65
N SER A 161 -13.37 -6.10 -5.39
CA SER A 161 -14.16 -4.92 -5.01
C SER A 161 -13.30 -4.00 -4.15
N LEU A 162 -13.09 -2.77 -4.60
CA LEU A 162 -12.32 -1.76 -3.89
C LEU A 162 -13.24 -0.65 -3.36
N LEU A 163 -13.27 -0.49 -2.04
CA LEU A 163 -13.87 0.65 -1.36
C LEU A 163 -12.75 1.61 -0.93
N TYR A 164 -12.67 2.79 -1.57
CA TYR A 164 -11.53 3.69 -1.45
C TYR A 164 -11.93 5.06 -0.90
N ALA A 165 -11.48 5.35 0.32
CA ALA A 165 -11.77 6.58 1.06
C ALA A 165 -10.63 7.60 0.97
N ASN A 166 -11.00 8.87 0.79
CA ASN A 166 -10.08 10.01 0.75
C ASN A 166 -10.71 11.24 1.40
N VAL A 167 -9.92 12.29 1.63
CA VAL A 167 -10.41 13.54 2.22
C VAL A 167 -11.26 14.32 1.22
N SER A 168 -10.80 14.46 -0.02
CA SER A 168 -11.49 15.19 -1.09
C SER A 168 -11.32 14.45 -2.43
N PRO A 169 -12.06 14.82 -3.48
CA PRO A 169 -11.84 14.25 -4.82
C PRO A 169 -10.40 14.42 -5.32
N ASP A 170 -9.76 15.55 -5.01
CA ASP A 170 -8.36 15.84 -5.41
C ASP A 170 -7.32 15.02 -4.63
N ASP A 171 -7.71 14.45 -3.51
CA ASP A 171 -6.87 13.54 -2.71
C ASP A 171 -6.88 12.08 -3.23
N ILE A 172 -7.76 11.72 -4.16
CA ILE A 172 -7.88 10.35 -4.66
C ILE A 172 -6.65 10.01 -5.51
N LEU A 173 -5.68 9.37 -4.89
CA LEU A 173 -4.44 8.97 -5.54
C LEU A 173 -4.71 7.89 -6.60
N LEU A 174 -4.01 7.98 -7.72
CA LEU A 174 -4.08 7.00 -8.83
C LEU A 174 -5.48 6.85 -9.46
N LYS A 175 -6.41 7.79 -9.22
CA LYS A 175 -7.80 7.70 -9.70
C LYS A 175 -7.89 7.37 -11.18
N LYS A 176 -7.20 8.12 -12.03
CA LYS A 176 -7.20 7.88 -13.49
C LYS A 176 -6.74 6.47 -13.87
N LYS A 177 -5.69 5.96 -13.20
CA LYS A 177 -5.19 4.59 -13.43
C LYS A 177 -6.22 3.55 -13.00
N LEU A 178 -6.81 3.73 -11.83
CA LEU A 178 -7.81 2.82 -11.28
C LEU A 178 -9.09 2.80 -12.13
N ASP A 179 -9.55 3.98 -12.60
CA ASP A 179 -10.72 4.08 -13.48
C ASP A 179 -10.49 3.38 -14.82
N VAL A 180 -9.29 3.51 -15.42
CA VAL A 180 -8.92 2.80 -16.65
C VAL A 180 -8.89 1.29 -16.43
N LEU A 181 -8.31 0.83 -15.32
CA LEU A 181 -8.29 -0.60 -14.98
C LEU A 181 -9.71 -1.15 -14.80
N ALA A 182 -10.58 -0.45 -14.07
CA ALA A 182 -11.97 -0.88 -13.87
C ALA A 182 -12.79 -0.88 -15.17
N ALA A 183 -12.55 0.09 -16.06
CA ALA A 183 -13.23 0.13 -17.36
C ALA A 183 -12.81 -1.01 -18.29
N SER A 184 -11.57 -1.51 -18.15
CA SER A 184 -11.00 -2.56 -19.00
C SER A 184 -11.17 -3.98 -18.44
N HIS A 185 -11.54 -4.12 -17.18
CA HIS A 185 -11.60 -5.41 -16.49
C HIS A 185 -12.91 -5.55 -15.69
N PRO A 186 -13.88 -6.34 -16.17
CA PRO A 186 -15.20 -6.46 -15.53
C PRO A 186 -15.17 -7.11 -14.14
N ASN A 187 -14.09 -7.80 -13.80
CA ASN A 187 -13.85 -8.39 -12.49
C ASN A 187 -13.31 -7.38 -11.44
N LEU A 188 -13.07 -6.11 -11.80
CA LEU A 188 -12.70 -5.04 -10.89
C LEU A 188 -13.84 -4.03 -10.74
N LYS A 189 -14.34 -3.88 -9.51
CA LYS A 189 -15.32 -2.84 -9.16
C LYS A 189 -14.71 -1.88 -8.14
N ILE A 190 -14.92 -0.58 -8.34
CA ILE A 190 -14.38 0.45 -7.46
C ILE A 190 -15.49 1.37 -7.00
N PHE A 191 -15.53 1.61 -5.70
CA PHE A 191 -16.39 2.60 -5.07
C PHE A 191 -15.53 3.62 -4.32
N TYR A 192 -15.70 4.90 -4.65
CA TYR A 192 -15.00 6.00 -4.00
C TYR A 192 -15.89 6.69 -2.99
N THR A 193 -15.34 7.07 -1.83
CA THR A 193 -15.97 7.97 -0.87
C THR A 193 -15.00 9.07 -0.44
N VAL A 194 -15.52 10.28 -0.18
CA VAL A 194 -14.71 11.41 0.27
C VAL A 194 -15.37 12.14 1.43
N ASP A 195 -14.55 12.62 2.37
CA ASP A 195 -15.03 13.34 3.55
C ASP A 195 -15.59 14.72 3.18
N ASN A 196 -14.91 15.41 2.26
CA ASN A 196 -15.25 16.77 1.79
C ASN A 196 -15.59 16.73 0.30
N PRO A 197 -16.84 16.35 -0.06
CA PRO A 197 -17.25 16.28 -1.46
C PRO A 197 -17.41 17.66 -2.07
N THR A 198 -17.10 17.79 -3.36
CA THR A 198 -17.49 18.93 -4.19
C THR A 198 -18.97 18.83 -4.59
N ASN A 199 -19.54 19.92 -5.10
CA ASN A 199 -20.96 19.93 -5.50
C ASN A 199 -21.30 18.94 -6.62
N ASP A 200 -20.34 18.64 -7.49
CA ASP A 200 -20.44 17.71 -8.62
C ASP A 200 -20.04 16.26 -8.26
N TRP A 201 -19.70 16.01 -6.99
CA TRP A 201 -19.31 14.66 -6.54
C TRP A 201 -20.50 13.70 -6.48
N THR A 202 -20.38 12.59 -7.21
CA THR A 202 -21.44 11.57 -7.33
C THR A 202 -21.16 10.28 -6.55
N GLY A 203 -19.95 10.14 -5.97
CA GLY A 203 -19.56 8.98 -5.14
C GLY A 203 -20.10 9.04 -3.71
N GLY A 204 -19.62 8.16 -2.86
CA GLY A 204 -19.93 8.16 -1.42
C GLY A 204 -19.47 9.44 -0.72
N LYS A 205 -20.13 9.77 0.38
CA LYS A 205 -19.84 10.97 1.18
C LYS A 205 -19.55 10.58 2.61
N GLY A 206 -18.49 11.14 3.18
CA GLY A 206 -18.03 10.86 4.55
C GLY A 206 -17.20 9.59 4.67
N TYR A 207 -16.98 9.21 5.91
CA TYR A 207 -16.23 8.01 6.27
C TYR A 207 -16.95 6.75 5.81
N ILE A 208 -16.19 5.67 5.60
CA ILE A 208 -16.75 4.37 5.24
C ILE A 208 -17.76 3.93 6.30
N SER A 209 -19.01 3.79 5.89
CA SER A 209 -20.11 3.33 6.72
C SER A 209 -20.36 1.82 6.56
N LYS A 210 -21.13 1.25 7.48
CA LYS A 210 -21.59 -0.14 7.39
C LYS A 210 -22.36 -0.40 6.10
N ASP A 211 -23.24 0.54 5.68
CA ASP A 211 -24.01 0.42 4.44
C ASP A 211 -23.11 0.42 3.19
N MET A 212 -22.07 1.25 3.18
CA MET A 212 -21.07 1.24 2.10
C MET A 212 -20.32 -0.09 2.05
N ALA A 213 -19.96 -0.64 3.21
CA ALA A 213 -19.30 -1.94 3.30
C ALA A 213 -20.20 -3.07 2.79
N VAL A 214 -21.48 -3.12 3.20
CA VAL A 214 -22.44 -4.11 2.71
C VAL A 214 -22.64 -4.05 1.20
N LYS A 215 -22.70 -2.84 0.63
CA LYS A 215 -22.91 -2.66 -0.82
C LYS A 215 -21.65 -2.87 -1.67
N GLY A 216 -20.49 -2.60 -1.08
CA GLY A 216 -19.23 -2.52 -1.82
C GLY A 216 -18.28 -3.71 -1.62
N LEU A 217 -18.54 -4.59 -0.66
CA LEU A 217 -17.68 -5.74 -0.34
C LEU A 217 -18.42 -7.07 -0.61
N PRO A 218 -17.67 -8.16 -0.86
CA PRO A 218 -18.25 -9.49 -0.90
C PRO A 218 -18.80 -9.88 0.47
N GLU A 219 -19.85 -10.70 0.51
CA GLU A 219 -20.37 -11.26 1.76
C GLU A 219 -19.32 -12.13 2.47
N PRO A 220 -19.39 -12.24 3.83
CA PRO A 220 -18.53 -13.16 4.57
C PRO A 220 -18.68 -14.61 4.09
N GLY A 221 -17.56 -15.30 3.91
CA GLY A 221 -17.56 -16.70 3.46
C GLY A 221 -16.13 -17.22 3.27
N ASP A 222 -15.99 -18.53 3.12
CA ASP A 222 -14.68 -19.20 3.02
C ASP A 222 -13.89 -18.79 1.78
N ASP A 223 -14.58 -18.39 0.71
CA ASP A 223 -13.99 -17.94 -0.55
C ASP A 223 -13.78 -16.41 -0.62
N THR A 224 -13.92 -15.72 0.52
CA THR A 224 -13.78 -14.27 0.65
C THR A 224 -12.52 -13.90 1.45
N LEU A 225 -11.82 -12.86 1.02
CA LEU A 225 -10.75 -12.21 1.78
C LEU A 225 -10.93 -10.69 1.70
N ILE A 226 -10.85 -10.02 2.85
CA ILE A 226 -10.88 -8.55 2.91
C ILE A 226 -9.48 -8.04 3.24
N LEU A 227 -8.96 -7.15 2.40
CA LEU A 227 -7.69 -6.46 2.62
C LEU A 227 -7.96 -5.05 3.12
N VAL A 228 -7.33 -4.65 4.22
CA VAL A 228 -7.54 -3.32 4.81
C VAL A 228 -6.21 -2.60 4.95
N CYS A 229 -6.13 -1.36 4.46
CA CYS A 229 -4.99 -0.47 4.63
C CYS A 229 -5.40 1.00 4.64
N GLY A 230 -5.01 1.72 5.66
CA GLY A 230 -5.34 3.15 5.77
C GLY A 230 -4.82 3.80 7.05
N PRO A 231 -5.23 5.04 7.32
CA PRO A 231 -4.84 5.74 8.53
C PRO A 231 -5.41 5.06 9.80
N PRO A 232 -4.77 5.25 10.97
CA PRO A 232 -5.14 4.56 12.21
C PRO A 232 -6.62 4.69 12.57
N GLY A 233 -7.21 5.88 12.42
CA GLY A 233 -8.65 6.08 12.70
C GLY A 233 -9.56 5.19 11.85
N MET A 234 -9.26 5.06 10.55
CA MET A 234 -9.99 4.16 9.65
C MET A 234 -9.76 2.69 10.03
N MET A 235 -8.51 2.29 10.30
CA MET A 235 -8.21 0.91 10.70
C MET A 235 -9.01 0.52 11.94
N LYS A 236 -9.02 1.36 12.97
CA LYS A 236 -9.77 1.13 14.21
C LYS A 236 -11.28 0.97 13.97
N GLN A 237 -11.86 1.82 13.11
CA GLN A 237 -13.28 1.80 12.79
C GLN A 237 -13.68 0.57 11.97
N ILE A 238 -12.84 0.17 11.03
CA ILE A 238 -13.17 -0.88 10.03
C ILE A 238 -12.86 -2.29 10.55
N SER A 239 -11.67 -2.50 11.11
CA SER A 239 -11.14 -3.85 11.39
C SER A 239 -10.43 -4.01 12.74
N GLY A 240 -10.28 -2.93 13.48
CA GLY A 240 -9.37 -2.87 14.62
C GLY A 240 -7.92 -2.67 14.19
N ASP A 241 -7.11 -2.27 15.18
CA ASP A 241 -5.68 -2.04 14.98
C ASP A 241 -4.89 -3.34 14.86
N LYS A 242 -3.69 -3.26 14.32
CA LYS A 242 -2.69 -4.34 14.44
C LYS A 242 -2.20 -4.42 15.88
N ALA A 243 -1.77 -5.61 16.30
CA ALA A 243 -1.14 -5.78 17.59
C ALA A 243 0.21 -5.04 17.66
N LYS A 244 0.73 -4.83 18.90
CA LYS A 244 1.99 -4.10 19.12
C LYS A 244 3.22 -4.76 18.45
N ASP A 245 3.17 -6.06 18.25
CA ASP A 245 4.19 -6.85 17.55
C ASP A 245 4.00 -6.87 16.03
N TYR A 246 3.05 -6.06 15.52
CA TYR A 246 2.64 -5.98 14.11
C TYR A 246 1.95 -7.25 13.55
N SER A 247 1.55 -8.20 14.39
CA SER A 247 0.62 -9.27 13.99
C SER A 247 -0.77 -8.69 13.69
N GLN A 248 -1.70 -9.51 13.18
CA GLN A 248 -3.00 -9.02 12.70
C GLN A 248 -3.87 -8.40 13.80
N GLY A 249 -3.68 -8.79 15.07
CA GLY A 249 -4.49 -8.31 16.18
C GLY A 249 -5.96 -8.78 16.10
N GLU A 250 -6.74 -8.43 17.10
CA GLU A 250 -8.17 -8.76 17.16
C GLU A 250 -8.95 -8.07 16.03
N LEU A 251 -9.92 -8.78 15.45
CA LEU A 251 -10.87 -8.18 14.53
C LEU A 251 -11.98 -7.48 15.33
N THR A 252 -12.19 -6.20 15.05
CA THR A 252 -13.23 -5.36 15.64
C THR A 252 -13.90 -4.49 14.58
N GLY A 253 -14.76 -3.56 14.97
CA GLY A 253 -15.37 -2.58 14.08
C GLY A 253 -16.36 -3.16 13.07
N ILE A 254 -16.54 -2.42 11.98
CA ILE A 254 -17.57 -2.71 10.98
C ILE A 254 -17.46 -4.13 10.41
N LEU A 255 -16.28 -4.62 10.13
CA LEU A 255 -16.12 -5.95 9.54
C LEU A 255 -16.56 -7.06 10.52
N LYS A 256 -16.24 -6.94 11.82
CA LYS A 256 -16.73 -7.88 12.84
C LYS A 256 -18.24 -7.85 12.94
N GLU A 257 -18.84 -6.66 12.95
CA GLU A 257 -20.31 -6.49 13.01
C GLU A 257 -21.03 -7.06 11.78
N LEU A 258 -20.37 -7.12 10.64
CA LEU A 258 -20.88 -7.72 9.40
C LEU A 258 -20.67 -9.23 9.33
N GLY A 259 -20.07 -9.85 10.35
CA GLY A 259 -19.89 -11.30 10.43
C GLY A 259 -18.62 -11.84 9.79
N TYR A 260 -17.66 -10.96 9.39
CA TYR A 260 -16.34 -11.44 8.98
C TYR A 260 -15.58 -11.99 10.18
N THR A 261 -14.72 -12.98 9.91
CA THR A 261 -13.81 -13.57 10.91
C THR A 261 -12.39 -13.11 10.68
N GLU A 262 -11.51 -13.35 11.65
CA GLU A 262 -10.09 -13.00 11.57
C GLU A 262 -9.38 -13.67 10.39
N SER A 263 -9.81 -14.88 10.01
CA SER A 263 -9.27 -15.60 8.84
C SER A 263 -9.67 -14.99 7.49
N MET A 264 -10.72 -14.17 7.48
CA MET A 264 -11.23 -13.48 6.29
C MET A 264 -10.68 -12.08 6.13
N VAL A 265 -9.91 -11.55 7.10
CA VAL A 265 -9.46 -10.16 7.09
C VAL A 265 -7.94 -10.08 7.24
N TYR A 266 -7.29 -9.36 6.32
CA TYR A 266 -5.87 -9.06 6.40
C TYR A 266 -5.64 -7.55 6.50
N LYS A 267 -4.93 -7.13 7.55
CA LYS A 267 -4.53 -5.73 7.83
C LYS A 267 -3.08 -5.53 7.41
N PHE A 268 -2.83 -4.57 6.48
CA PHE A 268 -1.47 -4.21 6.03
C PHE A 268 -0.69 -3.40 7.04
#